data_0e16891e682e4e5e4b6975d4cb39e35c
#
_entry.id   0e16891e682e4e5e4b6975d4cb39e35c
#
_cell.length_a   1.000
_cell.length_b   1.000
_cell.length_c   1.000
_cell.angle_alpha   90.00
_cell.angle_beta   90.00
_cell.angle_gamma   90.00
#
_symmetry.space_group_name_H-M   'P 1'
#
loop_
_entity.id
_entity.type
_entity.pdbx_description
1 polymer ?
#
loop_
_entity_poly.entity_id
_entity_poly.type
_entity_poly.pdbx_seq_one_letter_code
_entity_poly.pdbx_strand_id
1 'polypeptide(L)'
;MKIKFKKYDFYKCFEFPVKYYLDETKSKSNRTTGQQRGLGSIINDFFIGKLIEIGVARAIEENANGKKCKLDFSIHESGENHDNDPDILKIIESSSERWPKLFVEIKNVSENDRFIGLTVEQCDTMLKSEIIDNDPSKLFIVYATITSDNSEKLCDVFGAYLKSEIKDILLDGF
;
A
#
# COMPACT_ATOMS: atom_id res chain seq x y z
N MET A 1 13.48 -9.12 1.06
CA MET A 1 13.76 -8.81 2.49
C MET A 1 12.59 -9.29 3.32
N LYS A 2 12.82 -10.08 4.37
CA LYS A 2 11.76 -10.68 5.19
C LYS A 2 11.61 -9.95 6.52
N ILE A 3 10.43 -9.41 6.78
CA ILE A 3 10.08 -8.63 7.98
C ILE A 3 9.09 -9.41 8.83
N LYS A 4 9.40 -9.60 10.11
CA LYS A 4 8.50 -10.25 11.07
C LYS A 4 7.41 -9.27 11.55
N PHE A 5 6.18 -9.79 11.61
CA PHE A 5 5.08 -9.07 12.23
C PHE A 5 5.05 -9.26 13.75
N LYS A 6 4.66 -8.21 14.43
CA LYS A 6 4.37 -8.24 15.87
C LYS A 6 2.88 -8.54 16.08
N LYS A 7 2.54 -9.12 17.22
CA LYS A 7 1.13 -9.39 17.59
C LYS A 7 0.23 -8.15 17.46
N TYR A 8 0.75 -6.99 17.85
CA TYR A 8 0.04 -5.72 17.75
C TYR A 8 -0.32 -5.34 16.30
N ASP A 9 0.50 -5.68 15.31
CA ASP A 9 0.23 -5.36 13.91
C ASP A 9 -1.04 -6.04 13.42
N PHE A 10 -1.23 -7.30 13.79
CA PHE A 10 -2.42 -8.05 13.43
C PHE A 10 -3.69 -7.42 14.01
N TYR A 11 -3.64 -6.97 15.27
CA TYR A 11 -4.78 -6.28 15.87
C TYR A 11 -5.09 -4.98 15.17
N LYS A 12 -4.08 -4.14 14.93
CA LYS A 12 -4.24 -2.87 14.25
C LYS A 12 -4.80 -3.03 12.83
N CYS A 13 -4.26 -3.99 12.08
CA CYS A 13 -4.73 -4.26 10.71
C CYS A 13 -6.13 -4.86 10.68
N PHE A 14 -6.54 -5.62 11.70
CA PHE A 14 -7.89 -6.16 11.78
C PHE A 14 -8.92 -5.11 12.22
N GLU A 15 -8.55 -4.21 13.12
CA GLU A 15 -9.42 -3.13 13.59
C GLU A 15 -9.86 -2.20 12.47
N PHE A 16 -8.97 -1.91 11.51
CA PHE A 16 -9.25 -1.00 10.40
C PHE A 16 -10.42 -1.47 9.52
N PRO A 17 -10.42 -2.67 8.91
CA PRO A 17 -11.52 -3.13 8.06
C PRO A 17 -12.83 -3.32 8.81
N VAL A 18 -12.79 -3.66 10.10
CA VAL A 18 -13.99 -3.76 10.93
C VAL A 18 -14.61 -2.39 11.12
N LYS A 19 -13.84 -1.37 11.46
CA LYS A 19 -14.30 0.01 11.55
C LYS A 19 -14.83 0.53 10.21
N TYR A 20 -14.10 0.27 9.13
CA TYR A 20 -14.52 0.64 7.78
C TYR A 20 -15.86 0.02 7.40
N TYR A 21 -16.07 -1.25 7.72
CA TYR A 21 -17.31 -1.96 7.40
C TYR A 21 -18.50 -1.47 8.24
N LEU A 22 -18.27 -1.12 9.51
CA LEU A 22 -19.29 -0.62 10.41
C LEU A 22 -19.67 0.85 10.15
N ASP A 23 -18.85 1.56 9.39
CA ASP A 23 -19.16 2.93 8.99
C ASP A 23 -20.28 2.93 7.94
N GLU A 24 -21.47 3.38 8.35
CA GLU A 24 -22.68 3.41 7.51
C GLU A 24 -22.57 4.40 6.34
N THR A 25 -21.65 5.37 6.44
CA THR A 25 -21.41 6.38 5.39
C THR A 25 -20.64 5.82 4.19
N LYS A 26 -20.03 4.64 4.33
CA LYS A 26 -19.17 4.05 3.30
C LYS A 26 -19.95 3.22 2.28
N SER A 27 -19.61 3.43 1.02
CA SER A 27 -20.09 2.55 -0.05
C SER A 27 -19.48 1.17 0.11
N LYS A 28 -20.31 0.16 0.30
CA LYS A 28 -19.92 -1.25 0.36
C LYS A 28 -19.76 -1.86 -1.03
N SER A 29 -19.75 -1.03 -2.07
CA SER A 29 -19.59 -1.48 -3.45
C SER A 29 -18.15 -1.86 -3.75
N ASN A 30 -17.98 -2.77 -4.68
CA ASN A 30 -16.67 -3.18 -5.17
C ASN A 30 -15.98 -2.07 -5.96
N ARG A 31 -14.71 -1.83 -5.65
CA ARG A 31 -13.87 -0.90 -6.42
C ARG A 31 -13.58 -1.36 -7.86
N THR A 32 -13.68 -2.66 -8.16
CA THR A 32 -13.18 -3.19 -9.44
C THR A 32 -14.20 -3.87 -10.34
N THR A 33 -15.32 -4.39 -9.82
CA THR A 33 -16.23 -5.23 -10.65
C THR A 33 -17.70 -4.88 -10.54
N GLY A 34 -18.08 -3.90 -9.74
CA GLY A 34 -19.48 -3.58 -9.47
C GLY A 34 -20.25 -4.67 -8.71
N GLN A 35 -19.62 -5.79 -8.39
CA GLN A 35 -20.24 -6.86 -7.60
C GLN A 35 -20.11 -6.56 -6.11
N GLN A 36 -21.15 -6.80 -5.34
CA GLN A 36 -21.14 -6.64 -3.90
C GLN A 36 -20.27 -7.72 -3.25
N ARG A 37 -19.19 -7.31 -2.57
CA ARG A 37 -18.32 -8.25 -1.85
C ARG A 37 -18.95 -8.64 -0.51
N GLY A 38 -18.79 -9.91 -0.13
CA GLY A 38 -19.11 -10.34 1.22
C GLY A 38 -18.18 -9.71 2.26
N LEU A 39 -18.70 -9.55 3.49
CA LEU A 39 -17.92 -9.00 4.63
C LEU A 39 -16.54 -9.65 4.78
N GLY A 40 -16.48 -10.98 4.72
CA GLY A 40 -15.23 -11.71 4.88
C GLY A 40 -14.17 -11.34 3.84
N SER A 41 -14.58 -11.13 2.58
CA SER A 41 -13.66 -10.70 1.51
C SER A 41 -13.15 -9.29 1.78
N ILE A 42 -14.03 -8.36 2.14
CA ILE A 42 -13.66 -6.97 2.45
C ILE A 42 -12.66 -6.93 3.61
N ILE A 43 -12.96 -7.62 4.70
CA ILE A 43 -12.07 -7.68 5.87
C ILE A 43 -10.71 -8.27 5.49
N ASN A 44 -10.71 -9.37 4.75
CA ASN A 44 -9.47 -10.03 4.36
C ASN A 44 -8.59 -9.14 3.47
N ASP A 45 -9.18 -8.50 2.47
CA ASP A 45 -8.43 -7.68 1.50
C ASP A 45 -7.78 -6.46 2.18
N PHE A 46 -8.53 -5.75 3.01
CA PHE A 46 -7.98 -4.63 3.78
C PHE A 46 -6.97 -5.08 4.84
N PHE A 47 -7.24 -6.19 5.53
CA PHE A 47 -6.34 -6.72 6.54
C PHE A 47 -4.98 -7.07 5.93
N ILE A 48 -4.98 -7.81 4.82
CA ILE A 48 -3.75 -8.19 4.12
C ILE A 48 -3.03 -6.96 3.56
N GLY A 49 -3.76 -6.04 2.93
CA GLY A 49 -3.19 -4.79 2.42
C GLY A 49 -2.48 -4.00 3.51
N LYS A 50 -3.18 -3.71 4.62
CA LYS A 50 -2.60 -2.96 5.74
C LYS A 50 -1.45 -3.69 6.44
N LEU A 51 -1.48 -5.02 6.49
CA LEU A 51 -0.38 -5.80 7.05
C LEU A 51 0.88 -5.69 6.18
N ILE A 52 0.72 -5.72 4.86
CA ILE A 52 1.82 -5.54 3.91
C ILE A 52 2.40 -4.12 4.00
N GLU A 53 1.55 -3.09 4.07
CA GLU A 53 2.00 -1.70 4.29
C GLU A 53 2.88 -1.58 5.55
N ILE A 54 2.48 -2.19 6.68
CA ILE A 54 3.32 -2.22 7.90
C ILE A 54 4.65 -2.92 7.64
N GLY A 55 4.65 -4.05 6.92
CA GLY A 55 5.87 -4.79 6.60
C GLY A 55 6.84 -3.96 5.76
N VAL A 56 6.34 -3.32 4.71
CA VAL A 56 7.14 -2.45 3.83
C VAL A 56 7.64 -1.23 4.58
N ALA A 57 6.79 -0.56 5.37
CA ALA A 57 7.21 0.57 6.19
C ALA A 57 8.40 0.21 7.11
N ARG A 58 8.34 -0.96 7.78
CA ARG A 58 9.46 -1.44 8.58
C ARG A 58 10.72 -1.75 7.78
N ALA A 59 10.57 -2.34 6.60
CA ALA A 59 11.69 -2.58 5.71
C ALA A 59 12.41 -1.28 5.34
N ILE A 60 11.64 -0.22 5.11
CA ILE A 60 12.18 1.13 4.85
C ILE A 60 12.83 1.68 6.13
N GLU A 61 12.16 1.59 7.27
CA GLU A 61 12.65 2.10 8.56
C GLU A 61 13.97 1.45 9.00
N GLU A 62 14.15 0.14 8.79
CA GLU A 62 15.37 -0.58 9.10
C GLU A 62 16.59 -0.05 8.33
N ASN A 63 16.35 0.55 7.14
CA ASN A 63 17.40 1.12 6.29
C ASN A 63 17.44 2.66 6.33
N ALA A 64 16.60 3.31 7.11
CA ALA A 64 16.38 4.75 7.07
C ALA A 64 17.02 5.53 8.23
N ASN A 65 18.04 4.99 8.90
CA ASN A 65 18.81 5.68 9.95
C ASN A 65 17.92 6.34 11.02
N GLY A 66 16.95 5.58 11.58
CA GLY A 66 16.09 6.04 12.67
C GLY A 66 14.86 6.85 12.23
N LYS A 67 14.65 7.04 10.95
CA LYS A 67 13.40 7.61 10.43
C LYS A 67 12.28 6.58 10.51
N LYS A 68 11.05 7.07 10.70
CA LYS A 68 9.86 6.23 10.75
C LYS A 68 8.86 6.63 9.69
N CYS A 69 8.04 5.65 9.26
CA CYS A 69 6.97 5.86 8.30
C CYS A 69 5.63 5.97 9.03
N LYS A 70 4.83 6.95 8.65
CA LYS A 70 3.43 7.08 9.07
C LYS A 70 2.54 6.57 7.95
N LEU A 71 1.83 5.50 8.23
CA LEU A 71 0.87 4.89 7.32
C LEU A 71 -0.53 5.46 7.55
N ASP A 72 -1.36 5.41 6.52
CA ASP A 72 -2.76 5.80 6.62
C ASP A 72 -3.61 4.66 7.21
N PHE A 73 -4.19 4.92 8.37
CA PHE A 73 -5.21 4.10 9.00
C PHE A 73 -6.50 4.89 9.24
N SER A 74 -6.66 6.01 8.56
CA SER A 74 -7.86 6.84 8.63
C SER A 74 -9.00 6.18 7.85
N ILE A 75 -10.22 6.40 8.29
CA ILE A 75 -11.42 6.07 7.53
C ILE A 75 -11.89 7.37 6.91
N HIS A 76 -11.68 7.50 5.60
CA HIS A 76 -12.06 8.69 4.86
C HIS A 76 -13.56 8.69 4.54
N GLU A 77 -14.17 9.86 4.48
CA GLU A 77 -15.59 9.99 4.15
C GLU A 77 -15.85 9.62 2.68
N SER A 78 -17.06 9.13 2.38
CA SER A 78 -17.41 8.81 1.01
C SER A 78 -17.52 10.10 0.18
N GLY A 79 -16.76 10.14 -0.93
CA GLY A 79 -16.67 11.30 -1.82
C GLY A 79 -15.37 12.08 -1.70
N GLU A 80 -14.57 11.86 -0.66
CA GLU A 80 -13.20 12.34 -0.64
C GLU A 80 -12.36 11.47 -1.58
N ASN A 81 -11.60 12.12 -2.47
CA ASN A 81 -10.75 11.42 -3.43
C ASN A 81 -9.36 11.23 -2.82
N HIS A 82 -9.16 10.08 -2.16
CA HIS A 82 -7.88 9.68 -1.56
C HIS A 82 -7.06 8.75 -2.48
N ASP A 83 -7.53 8.50 -3.70
CA ASP A 83 -6.80 7.69 -4.68
C ASP A 83 -5.47 8.35 -5.10
N ASN A 84 -5.27 9.62 -4.71
CA ASN A 84 -4.04 10.38 -4.95
C ASN A 84 -3.07 10.36 -3.76
N ASP A 85 -3.43 9.73 -2.63
CA ASP A 85 -2.57 9.69 -1.46
C ASP A 85 -1.62 8.49 -1.52
N PRO A 86 -0.34 8.65 -1.14
CA PRO A 86 0.58 7.53 -1.07
C PRO A 86 0.29 6.64 0.14
N ASP A 87 0.66 5.37 0.07
CA ASP A 87 0.55 4.44 1.21
C ASP A 87 1.40 4.88 2.41
N ILE A 88 2.47 5.64 2.17
CA ILE A 88 3.28 6.28 3.21
C ILE A 88 3.00 7.77 3.23
N LEU A 89 2.19 8.22 4.18
CA LEU A 89 1.76 9.61 4.28
C LEU A 89 2.85 10.58 4.74
N LYS A 90 3.65 10.20 5.73
CA LYS A 90 4.67 11.08 6.32
C LYS A 90 5.90 10.28 6.70
N ILE A 91 7.03 10.98 6.69
CA ILE A 91 8.28 10.53 7.29
C ILE A 91 8.47 11.29 8.59
N ILE A 92 8.68 10.55 9.68
CA ILE A 92 8.95 11.10 11.01
C ILE A 92 10.45 11.01 11.25
N GLU A 93 11.09 12.15 11.50
CA GLU A 93 12.51 12.27 11.79
C GLU A 93 12.70 13.07 13.08
N SER A 94 13.16 12.42 14.13
CA SER A 94 13.26 12.99 15.49
C SER A 94 11.87 13.44 15.99
N SER A 95 11.57 14.73 15.98
CA SER A 95 10.27 15.28 16.41
C SER A 95 9.51 16.00 15.29
N SER A 96 9.99 15.89 14.05
CA SER A 96 9.37 16.54 12.89
C SER A 96 8.70 15.53 11.96
N GLU A 97 7.55 15.90 11.42
CA GLU A 97 6.89 15.18 10.33
C GLU A 97 7.08 15.95 9.03
N ARG A 98 7.38 15.26 7.95
CA ARG A 98 7.44 15.82 6.61
C ARG A 98 6.84 14.87 5.57
N TRP A 99 6.45 15.39 4.44
CA TRP A 99 6.05 14.58 3.29
C TRP A 99 7.21 13.69 2.81
N PRO A 100 6.93 12.47 2.33
CA PRO A 100 7.94 11.68 1.63
C PRO A 100 8.37 12.42 0.36
N LYS A 101 9.61 12.20 -0.07
CA LYS A 101 10.12 12.75 -1.34
C LYS A 101 9.64 11.93 -2.55
N LEU A 102 9.24 10.69 -2.31
CA LEU A 102 8.75 9.76 -3.31
C LEU A 102 7.30 9.41 -2.96
N PHE A 103 6.47 9.29 -3.97
CA PHE A 103 5.16 8.67 -3.86
C PHE A 103 5.35 7.16 -3.78
N VAL A 104 5.07 6.57 -2.65
CA VAL A 104 5.24 5.13 -2.43
C VAL A 104 3.89 4.44 -2.55
N GLU A 105 3.76 3.59 -3.54
CA GLU A 105 2.62 2.71 -3.74
C GLU A 105 3.03 1.28 -3.40
N ILE A 106 2.27 0.61 -2.54
CA ILE A 106 2.57 -0.75 -2.09
C ILE A 106 1.54 -1.72 -2.68
N LYS A 107 2.03 -2.74 -3.36
CA LYS A 107 1.18 -3.75 -3.98
C LYS A 107 1.39 -5.12 -3.35
N ASN A 108 0.29 -5.74 -2.95
CA ASN A 108 0.27 -7.15 -2.60
C ASN A 108 0.38 -7.98 -3.87
N VAL A 109 1.31 -8.91 -3.87
CA VAL A 109 1.50 -9.85 -4.97
C VAL A 109 1.50 -11.27 -4.42
N SER A 110 0.64 -12.10 -4.95
CA SER A 110 0.62 -13.53 -4.64
C SER A 110 1.79 -14.24 -5.34
N GLU A 111 2.32 -15.29 -4.72
CA GLU A 111 3.35 -16.14 -5.34
C GLU A 111 2.92 -16.75 -6.69
N ASN A 112 1.60 -16.79 -6.94
CA ASN A 112 1.01 -17.33 -8.17
C ASN A 112 0.67 -16.25 -9.20
N ASP A 113 0.82 -14.98 -8.86
CA ASP A 113 0.53 -13.88 -9.79
C ASP A 113 1.63 -13.81 -10.85
N ARG A 114 1.25 -13.98 -12.11
CA ARG A 114 2.15 -13.88 -13.25
C ARG A 114 2.33 -12.44 -13.73
N PHE A 115 1.42 -11.56 -13.35
CA PHE A 115 1.41 -10.16 -13.77
C PHE A 115 1.18 -9.27 -12.57
N ILE A 116 1.99 -8.26 -12.45
CA ILE A 116 1.87 -7.21 -11.46
C ILE A 116 1.40 -5.98 -12.23
N GLY A 117 0.10 -5.67 -12.11
CA GLY A 117 -0.51 -4.61 -12.90
C GLY A 117 -0.93 -3.41 -12.06
N LEU A 118 -0.67 -2.24 -12.60
CA LEU A 118 -1.41 -1.02 -12.30
C LEU A 118 -2.35 -0.77 -13.47
N THR A 119 -3.60 -0.41 -13.19
CA THR A 119 -4.48 0.07 -14.27
C THR A 119 -4.01 1.44 -14.75
N VAL A 120 -4.32 1.78 -16.01
CA VAL A 120 -4.02 3.12 -16.55
C VAL A 120 -4.63 4.20 -15.67
N GLU A 121 -5.86 4.00 -15.18
CA GLU A 121 -6.55 4.91 -14.28
C GLU A 121 -5.80 5.11 -12.96
N GLN A 122 -5.26 4.04 -12.34
CA GLN A 122 -4.43 4.16 -11.16
C GLN A 122 -3.15 4.95 -11.42
N CYS A 123 -2.49 4.70 -12.55
CA CYS A 123 -1.30 5.45 -12.95
C CYS A 123 -1.60 6.93 -13.15
N ASP A 124 -2.69 7.26 -13.85
CA ASP A 124 -3.10 8.64 -14.10
C ASP A 124 -3.48 9.37 -12.82
N THR A 125 -4.11 8.67 -11.89
CA THR A 125 -4.48 9.21 -10.58
C THR A 125 -3.24 9.52 -9.73
N MET A 126 -2.30 8.59 -9.64
CA MET A 126 -1.04 8.80 -8.90
C MET A 126 -0.23 9.96 -9.48
N LEU A 127 -0.21 10.12 -10.81
CA LEU A 127 0.52 11.20 -11.48
C LEU A 127 -0.02 12.59 -11.13
N LYS A 128 -1.26 12.71 -10.70
CA LYS A 128 -1.89 13.97 -10.26
C LYS A 128 -1.58 14.30 -8.80
N SER A 129 -0.89 13.42 -8.07
CA SER A 129 -0.48 13.70 -6.69
C SER A 129 0.48 14.88 -6.62
N GLU A 130 0.31 15.73 -5.62
CA GLU A 130 1.21 16.86 -5.34
C GLU A 130 2.66 16.42 -5.09
N ILE A 131 2.87 15.21 -4.60
CA ILE A 131 4.23 14.67 -4.36
C ILE A 131 4.94 14.43 -5.70
N ILE A 132 4.22 13.89 -6.67
CA ILE A 132 4.77 13.58 -8.00
C ILE A 132 4.94 14.87 -8.83
N ASP A 133 3.98 15.80 -8.77
CA ASP A 133 4.02 17.08 -9.47
C ASP A 133 4.43 16.92 -10.94
N ASN A 134 3.79 15.98 -11.64
CA ASN A 134 4.09 15.59 -13.01
C ASN A 134 5.52 15.06 -13.26
N ASP A 135 6.28 14.76 -12.21
CA ASP A 135 7.58 14.09 -12.30
C ASP A 135 7.45 12.59 -12.02
N PRO A 136 7.32 11.73 -13.05
CA PRO A 136 7.14 10.29 -12.88
C PRO A 136 8.29 9.60 -12.14
N SER A 137 9.48 10.21 -12.10
CA SER A 137 10.62 9.64 -11.38
C SER A 137 10.42 9.62 -9.87
N LYS A 138 9.42 10.33 -9.36
CA LYS A 138 9.05 10.32 -7.95
C LYS A 138 8.10 9.18 -7.56
N LEU A 139 7.54 8.45 -8.51
CA LEU A 139 6.69 7.28 -8.21
C LEU A 139 7.56 6.06 -7.93
N PHE A 140 7.36 5.48 -6.77
CA PHE A 140 8.08 4.29 -6.32
C PHE A 140 7.07 3.20 -5.94
N ILE A 141 7.06 2.09 -6.68
CA ILE A 141 6.15 0.98 -6.48
C ILE A 141 6.89 -0.14 -5.77
N VAL A 142 6.37 -0.57 -4.64
CA VAL A 142 6.94 -1.64 -3.83
C VAL A 142 6.05 -2.87 -3.88
N TYR A 143 6.63 -3.99 -4.20
CA TYR A 143 5.95 -5.28 -4.23
C TYR A 143 6.31 -6.12 -3.02
N ALA A 144 5.30 -6.63 -2.35
CA ALA A 144 5.48 -7.49 -1.20
C ALA A 144 4.37 -8.54 -1.10
N THR A 145 4.65 -9.63 -0.40
CA THR A 145 3.69 -10.69 -0.10
C THR A 145 3.79 -11.12 1.35
N ILE A 146 2.75 -11.81 1.83
CA ILE A 146 2.78 -12.45 3.14
C ILE A 146 3.16 -13.92 2.96
N THR A 147 4.27 -14.31 3.54
CA THR A 147 4.75 -15.69 3.59
C THR A 147 4.64 -16.27 4.99
N SER A 148 4.81 -17.59 5.11
CA SER A 148 4.86 -18.27 6.40
C SER A 148 6.16 -19.05 6.50
N ASP A 149 6.86 -18.86 7.61
CA ASP A 149 8.07 -19.60 7.93
C ASP A 149 7.97 -20.08 9.38
N ASN A 150 8.08 -21.39 9.62
CA ASN A 150 7.98 -21.99 10.95
C ASN A 150 6.79 -21.50 11.78
N SER A 151 5.60 -21.40 11.15
CA SER A 151 4.35 -20.87 11.74
C SER A 151 4.35 -19.37 12.02
N GLU A 152 5.40 -18.63 11.70
CA GLU A 152 5.43 -17.18 11.75
C GLU A 152 4.95 -16.58 10.42
N LYS A 153 4.22 -15.48 10.48
CA LYS A 153 3.85 -14.69 9.30
C LYS A 153 4.90 -13.59 9.09
N LEU A 154 5.38 -13.53 7.86
CA LEU A 154 6.43 -12.57 7.43
C LEU A 154 5.92 -11.77 6.25
N CYS A 155 6.34 -10.50 6.18
CA CYS A 155 6.24 -9.73 4.94
C CYS A 155 7.54 -9.94 4.14
N ASP A 156 7.44 -10.49 2.95
CA ASP A 156 8.56 -10.61 2.03
C ASP A 156 8.50 -9.48 0.99
N VAL A 157 9.43 -8.52 1.12
CA VAL A 157 9.59 -7.40 0.20
C VAL A 157 10.62 -7.80 -0.85
N PHE A 158 10.19 -8.00 -2.09
CA PHE A 158 11.04 -8.59 -3.12
C PHE A 158 11.23 -7.74 -4.39
N GLY A 159 10.52 -6.63 -4.54
CA GLY A 159 10.71 -5.76 -5.68
C GLY A 159 10.33 -4.34 -5.38
N ALA A 160 11.06 -3.41 -5.99
CA ALA A 160 10.72 -2.00 -5.99
C ALA A 160 11.18 -1.39 -7.31
N TYR A 161 10.30 -0.62 -7.95
CA TYR A 161 10.55 -0.06 -9.27
C TYR A 161 10.20 1.42 -9.31
N LEU A 162 11.05 2.20 -9.96
CA LEU A 162 10.73 3.56 -10.37
C LEU A 162 9.89 3.52 -11.65
N LYS A 163 8.98 4.46 -11.82
CA LYS A 163 8.10 4.50 -13.01
C LYS A 163 8.87 4.59 -14.32
N SER A 164 10.04 5.22 -14.34
CA SER A 164 10.90 5.24 -15.52
C SER A 164 11.22 3.84 -16.04
N GLU A 165 11.49 2.91 -15.12
CA GLU A 165 11.77 1.51 -15.46
C GLU A 165 10.51 0.76 -15.92
N ILE A 166 9.36 1.08 -15.31
CA ILE A 166 8.06 0.48 -15.68
C ILE A 166 7.62 0.95 -17.07
N LYS A 167 7.87 2.21 -17.42
CA LYS A 167 7.52 2.73 -18.75
C LYS A 167 8.25 1.97 -19.85
N ASP A 168 9.51 1.67 -19.64
CA ASP A 168 10.32 0.93 -20.61
C ASP A 168 9.81 -0.54 -20.70
N ILE A 169 9.46 -1.16 -19.59
CA ILE A 169 8.87 -2.51 -19.56
C ILE A 169 7.51 -2.54 -20.27
N LEU A 170 6.65 -1.52 -20.09
CA LEU A 170 5.33 -1.47 -20.72
C LEU A 170 5.38 -1.11 -22.21
N LEU A 171 6.40 -0.40 -22.66
CA LEU A 171 6.55 0.00 -24.07
C LEU A 171 7.28 -1.07 -24.90
N ASP A 172 8.17 -1.82 -24.29
CA ASP A 172 8.97 -2.86 -24.97
C ASP A 172 8.37 -4.27 -24.87
N GLY A 173 7.33 -4.48 -24.10
CA GLY A 173 6.77 -5.79 -23.75
C GLY A 173 5.43 -6.17 -24.37
N PHE A 174 4.81 -5.32 -25.20
CA PHE A 174 3.53 -5.61 -25.87
C PHE A 174 3.51 -5.14 -27.31
#